data_f5af8ec636b4ccf6838b4421e8281893
#
_entry.id   f5af8ec636b4ccf6838b4421e8281893
#
_cell.length_a   1.000
_cell.length_b   1.000
_cell.length_c   1.000
_cell.angle_alpha   90.00
_cell.angle_beta   90.00
_cell.angle_gamma   90.00
#
_symmetry.space_group_name_H-M   'P 1'
#
loop_
_entity.id
_entity.type
_entity.pdbx_description
1 polymer ?
#
loop_
_entity_poly.entity_id
_entity_poly.type
_entity_poly.pdbx_seq_one_letter_code
_entity_poly.pdbx_strand_id
1 'polypeptide(L)'
;MSRDYLSVDDLTQGELGALLDLSAKVKAQPGDYGQRMHGRSVAMIFEKPSTRTRVSFEIAISSAGGHPLSLTSSDLQLGRGETIEDTGRVLSRYVDAIVLRTFEQERLELIASAADVPVVNALSDFEHPCQCLADLLTIAEVKGELAGRTITYLGDGNNVTHSLLLGGAKAGMHVRAATPPGFEPIPQVVQRASDIATETGGSVTVTHDPLEGARDADVLYTDVWASMGQEAEADERALVFSAYALDRDKVDVAKPDVTVMHCLPAHRGQEITAEVIDGPHSVVWDQAENRMHTQKALLLWLLGLA
;
A
#
# COMPACT_ATOMS: atom_id res chain seq x y z
N MET A 1 -8.61 -10.92 -21.62
CA MET A 1 -8.94 -9.90 -20.64
C MET A 1 -7.63 -9.34 -20.11
N SER A 2 -7.50 -8.04 -19.98
CA SER A 2 -6.39 -7.41 -19.27
C SER A 2 -6.36 -7.92 -17.83
N ARG A 3 -5.20 -7.92 -17.21
CA ARG A 3 -5.07 -8.29 -15.79
C ARG A 3 -5.10 -7.01 -14.94
N ASP A 4 -5.94 -7.00 -13.93
CA ASP A 4 -6.06 -5.88 -12.99
C ASP A 4 -5.18 -6.11 -11.75
N TYR A 5 -4.99 -5.05 -10.96
CA TYR A 5 -4.39 -5.09 -9.64
C TYR A 5 -5.25 -4.29 -8.65
N LEU A 6 -6.29 -4.91 -8.14
CA LEU A 6 -7.29 -4.30 -7.24
C LEU A 6 -7.00 -4.60 -5.78
N SER A 7 -6.31 -5.72 -5.52
CA SER A 7 -5.94 -6.24 -4.20
C SER A 7 -4.53 -6.83 -4.26
N VAL A 8 -3.86 -6.87 -3.11
CA VAL A 8 -2.60 -7.63 -2.97
C VAL A 8 -2.86 -9.12 -3.23
N ASP A 9 -4.06 -9.59 -2.97
CA ASP A 9 -4.43 -11.00 -3.18
C ASP A 9 -4.55 -11.41 -4.66
N ASP A 10 -4.62 -10.46 -5.59
CA ASP A 10 -4.63 -10.72 -7.04
C ASP A 10 -3.30 -11.33 -7.55
N LEU A 11 -2.22 -11.21 -6.77
CA LEU A 11 -0.93 -11.81 -7.09
C LEU A 11 -0.79 -13.19 -6.44
N THR A 12 -0.23 -14.13 -7.15
CA THR A 12 0.33 -15.35 -6.53
C THR A 12 1.61 -15.00 -5.77
N GLN A 13 2.07 -15.88 -4.87
CA GLN A 13 3.36 -15.72 -4.17
C GLN A 13 4.52 -15.51 -5.14
N GLY A 14 4.58 -16.32 -6.22
CA GLY A 14 5.63 -16.22 -7.23
C GLY A 14 5.60 -14.90 -8.01
N GLU A 15 4.40 -14.39 -8.31
CA GLU A 15 4.23 -13.10 -9.00
C GLU A 15 4.58 -11.92 -8.10
N LEU A 16 4.24 -11.98 -6.80
CA LEU A 16 4.69 -10.98 -5.82
C LEU A 16 6.21 -10.93 -5.78
N GLY A 17 6.89 -12.08 -5.66
CA GLY A 17 8.35 -12.15 -5.69
C GLY A 17 8.94 -11.57 -6.98
N ALA A 18 8.43 -11.98 -8.15
CA ALA A 18 8.88 -11.47 -9.44
C ALA A 18 8.67 -9.96 -9.59
N LEU A 19 7.57 -9.42 -9.05
CA LEU A 19 7.28 -7.99 -9.09
C LEU A 19 8.21 -7.19 -8.16
N LEU A 20 8.54 -7.72 -6.99
CA LEU A 20 9.53 -7.12 -6.08
C LEU A 20 10.93 -7.12 -6.72
N ASP A 21 11.34 -8.23 -7.35
CA ASP A 21 12.61 -8.31 -8.08
C ASP A 21 12.67 -7.32 -9.25
N LEU A 22 11.57 -7.17 -9.99
CA LEU A 22 11.47 -6.17 -11.06
C LEU A 22 11.58 -4.76 -10.48
N SER A 23 10.93 -4.50 -9.34
CA SER A 23 10.96 -3.20 -8.67
C SER A 23 12.39 -2.82 -8.25
N ALA A 24 13.14 -3.78 -7.69
CA ALA A 24 14.54 -3.59 -7.34
C ALA A 24 15.41 -3.29 -8.58
N LYS A 25 15.17 -3.99 -9.69
CA LYS A 25 15.87 -3.73 -10.97
C LYS A 25 15.54 -2.35 -11.53
N VAL A 26 14.27 -1.97 -11.54
CA VAL A 26 13.81 -0.64 -11.98
C VAL A 26 14.46 0.48 -11.17
N LYS A 27 14.62 0.28 -9.85
CA LYS A 27 15.31 1.21 -8.96
C LYS A 27 16.82 1.27 -9.26
N ALA A 28 17.48 0.12 -9.38
CA ALA A 28 18.93 0.03 -9.57
C ALA A 28 19.38 0.45 -10.98
N GLN A 29 18.56 0.27 -12.01
CA GLN A 29 18.91 0.46 -13.42
C GLN A 29 17.85 1.33 -14.13
N PRO A 30 17.60 2.58 -13.69
CA PRO A 30 16.50 3.39 -14.21
C PRO A 30 16.61 3.68 -15.71
N GLY A 31 17.82 3.69 -16.27
CA GLY A 31 18.07 3.91 -17.70
C GLY A 31 17.48 2.82 -18.59
N ASP A 32 17.50 1.56 -18.16
CA ASP A 32 17.01 0.41 -18.93
C ASP A 32 15.48 0.43 -19.09
N TYR A 33 14.80 1.17 -18.22
CA TYR A 33 13.35 1.29 -18.17
C TYR A 33 12.83 2.67 -18.59
N GLY A 34 13.72 3.58 -19.01
CA GLY A 34 13.39 4.99 -19.30
C GLY A 34 12.51 5.22 -20.51
N GLN A 35 12.37 4.24 -21.40
CA GLN A 35 11.57 4.33 -22.64
C GLN A 35 10.58 3.17 -22.81
N ARG A 36 10.41 2.32 -21.81
CA ARG A 36 9.56 1.12 -21.90
C ARG A 36 8.09 1.43 -22.11
N MET A 37 7.61 2.58 -21.62
CA MET A 37 6.23 3.04 -21.80
C MET A 37 6.10 4.08 -22.93
N HIS A 38 7.07 4.21 -23.84
CA HIS A 38 6.97 5.16 -24.94
C HIS A 38 5.71 4.91 -25.78
N GLY A 39 4.92 5.96 -26.01
CA GLY A 39 3.65 5.89 -26.73
C GLY A 39 2.47 5.34 -25.91
N ARG A 40 2.66 5.05 -24.62
CA ARG A 40 1.59 4.61 -23.71
C ARG A 40 1.08 5.78 -22.88
N SER A 41 -0.23 5.76 -22.62
CA SER A 41 -0.91 6.72 -21.75
C SER A 41 -1.60 6.03 -20.59
N VAL A 42 -1.57 6.63 -19.41
CA VAL A 42 -2.22 6.09 -18.21
C VAL A 42 -3.12 7.16 -17.60
N ALA A 43 -4.41 6.87 -17.49
CA ALA A 43 -5.35 7.73 -16.77
C ALA A 43 -5.23 7.48 -15.26
N MET A 44 -5.05 8.54 -14.50
CA MET A 44 -4.98 8.50 -13.04
C MET A 44 -6.15 9.29 -12.45
N ILE A 45 -7.10 8.60 -11.87
CA ILE A 45 -8.32 9.17 -11.31
C ILE A 45 -8.18 9.30 -9.79
N PHE A 46 -8.33 10.52 -9.27
CA PHE A 46 -8.25 10.81 -7.83
C PHE A 46 -9.58 11.36 -7.31
N GLU A 47 -10.37 10.49 -6.68
CA GLU A 47 -11.58 10.90 -5.96
C GLU A 47 -11.28 11.42 -4.55
N LYS A 48 -10.12 11.01 -3.98
CA LYS A 48 -9.54 11.55 -2.74
C LYS A 48 -8.27 12.32 -3.03
N PRO A 49 -8.02 13.49 -2.42
CA PRO A 49 -6.76 14.21 -2.56
C PRO A 49 -5.56 13.32 -2.18
N SER A 50 -4.48 13.39 -2.93
CA SER A 50 -3.24 12.69 -2.61
C SER A 50 -2.05 13.28 -3.34
N THR A 51 -1.18 13.95 -2.60
CA THR A 51 0.07 14.49 -3.17
C THR A 51 1.04 13.36 -3.51
N ARG A 52 1.33 12.47 -2.54
CA ARG A 52 2.33 11.40 -2.71
C ARG A 52 1.95 10.41 -3.81
N THR A 53 0.74 9.89 -3.79
CA THR A 53 0.28 8.91 -4.80
C THR A 53 0.26 9.52 -6.20
N ARG A 54 -0.22 10.76 -6.32
CA ARG A 54 -0.24 11.47 -7.59
C ARG A 54 1.18 11.65 -8.14
N VAL A 55 2.07 12.27 -7.36
CA VAL A 55 3.43 12.56 -7.80
C VAL A 55 4.21 11.28 -8.09
N SER A 56 4.11 10.25 -7.25
CA SER A 56 4.84 8.98 -7.46
C SER A 56 4.40 8.28 -8.74
N PHE A 57 3.10 8.21 -9.06
CA PHE A 57 2.62 7.65 -10.33
C PHE A 57 2.98 8.53 -11.54
N GLU A 58 2.82 9.85 -11.45
CA GLU A 58 3.22 10.77 -12.53
C GLU A 58 4.68 10.59 -12.90
N ILE A 59 5.57 10.53 -11.91
CA ILE A 59 7.00 10.32 -12.14
C ILE A 59 7.30 8.88 -12.60
N ALA A 60 6.64 7.86 -12.03
CA ALA A 60 6.79 6.48 -12.47
C ALA A 60 6.50 6.32 -13.97
N ILE A 61 5.39 6.90 -14.45
CA ILE A 61 4.95 6.84 -15.84
C ILE A 61 5.86 7.68 -16.75
N SER A 62 6.09 8.95 -16.41
CA SER A 62 6.87 9.86 -17.25
C SER A 62 8.34 9.45 -17.34
N SER A 63 8.94 8.96 -16.24
CA SER A 63 10.31 8.43 -16.24
C SER A 63 10.47 7.11 -16.98
N ALA A 64 9.37 6.45 -17.37
CA ALA A 64 9.35 5.30 -18.26
C ALA A 64 9.04 5.69 -19.71
N GLY A 65 8.92 6.99 -20.04
CA GLY A 65 8.58 7.49 -21.38
C GLY A 65 7.09 7.48 -21.70
N GLY A 66 6.23 7.19 -20.72
CA GLY A 66 4.78 7.20 -20.85
C GLY A 66 4.17 8.59 -20.61
N HIS A 67 2.87 8.71 -20.87
CA HIS A 67 2.11 9.94 -20.67
C HIS A 67 1.08 9.78 -19.54
N PRO A 68 1.28 10.42 -18.36
CA PRO A 68 0.29 10.41 -17.28
C PRO A 68 -0.81 11.44 -17.54
N LEU A 69 -2.06 11.05 -17.33
CA LEU A 69 -3.25 11.91 -17.39
C LEU A 69 -3.89 11.94 -16.00
N SER A 70 -3.66 13.03 -15.26
CA SER A 70 -4.20 13.18 -13.91
C SER A 70 -5.59 13.82 -13.97
N LEU A 71 -6.60 13.11 -13.46
CA LEU A 71 -7.99 13.49 -13.44
C LEU A 71 -8.48 13.53 -11.98
N THR A 72 -9.21 14.58 -11.64
CA THR A 72 -9.90 14.71 -10.34
C THR A 72 -11.40 14.43 -10.52
N SER A 73 -12.13 14.26 -9.42
CA SER A 73 -13.59 14.09 -9.46
C SER A 73 -14.30 15.23 -10.20
N SER A 74 -13.75 16.45 -10.16
CA SER A 74 -14.30 17.61 -10.85
C SER A 74 -14.09 17.59 -12.37
N ASP A 75 -13.12 16.83 -12.85
CA ASP A 75 -12.79 16.68 -14.28
C ASP A 75 -13.67 15.63 -14.96
N LEU A 76 -14.29 14.75 -14.15
CA LEU A 76 -15.12 13.65 -14.62
C LEU A 76 -16.60 14.01 -14.61
N GLN A 77 -17.38 13.32 -15.44
CA GLN A 77 -18.83 13.48 -15.47
C GLN A 77 -19.56 12.55 -14.47
N LEU A 78 -18.82 11.80 -13.62
CA LEU A 78 -19.35 10.87 -12.63
C LEU A 78 -20.37 11.49 -11.65
N GLY A 79 -20.19 12.76 -11.31
CA GLY A 79 -21.17 13.53 -10.50
C GLY A 79 -22.34 14.14 -11.30
N ARG A 80 -22.40 13.92 -12.63
CA ARG A 80 -23.36 14.54 -13.54
C ARG A 80 -24.20 13.52 -14.31
N GLY A 81 -24.27 12.28 -13.83
CA GLY A 81 -25.13 11.22 -14.37
C GLY A 81 -24.41 10.19 -15.26
N GLU A 82 -23.09 10.31 -15.51
CA GLU A 82 -22.31 9.24 -16.12
C GLU A 82 -22.04 8.12 -15.10
N THR A 83 -22.20 6.87 -15.53
CA THR A 83 -21.89 5.72 -14.68
C THR A 83 -20.37 5.48 -14.64
N ILE A 84 -19.88 4.82 -13.58
CA ILE A 84 -18.45 4.50 -13.48
C ILE A 84 -18.03 3.50 -14.55
N GLU A 85 -18.91 2.60 -14.94
CA GLU A 85 -18.70 1.63 -16.02
C GLU A 85 -18.55 2.31 -17.38
N ASP A 86 -19.35 3.34 -17.67
CA ASP A 86 -19.24 4.10 -18.91
C ASP A 86 -17.91 4.88 -18.96
N THR A 87 -17.50 5.47 -17.83
CA THR A 87 -16.16 6.07 -17.71
C THR A 87 -15.08 5.04 -18.00
N GLY A 88 -15.15 3.81 -17.45
CA GLY A 88 -14.22 2.72 -17.72
C GLY A 88 -14.16 2.35 -19.19
N ARG A 89 -15.31 2.18 -19.85
CA ARG A 89 -15.43 1.86 -21.29
C ARG A 89 -14.81 2.93 -22.18
N VAL A 90 -15.12 4.20 -21.89
CA VAL A 90 -14.60 5.34 -22.66
C VAL A 90 -13.09 5.49 -22.49
N LEU A 91 -12.60 5.47 -21.25
CA LEU A 91 -11.16 5.60 -20.99
C LEU A 91 -10.36 4.48 -21.61
N SER A 92 -10.89 3.25 -21.63
CA SER A 92 -10.24 2.10 -22.30
C SER A 92 -9.99 2.30 -23.81
N ARG A 93 -10.68 3.27 -24.45
CA ARG A 93 -10.44 3.62 -25.87
C ARG A 93 -9.34 4.66 -26.05
N TYR A 94 -8.90 5.30 -24.97
CA TYR A 94 -7.96 6.43 -25.01
C TYR A 94 -6.63 6.11 -24.35
N VAL A 95 -6.61 5.24 -23.34
CA VAL A 95 -5.44 4.97 -22.51
C VAL A 95 -5.12 3.48 -22.44
N ASP A 96 -3.89 3.15 -22.01
CA ASP A 96 -3.40 1.78 -21.91
C ASP A 96 -3.59 1.18 -20.51
N ALA A 97 -3.79 2.02 -19.48
CA ALA A 97 -4.12 1.59 -18.13
C ALA A 97 -4.89 2.69 -17.38
N ILE A 98 -5.62 2.28 -16.34
CA ILE A 98 -6.35 3.17 -15.44
C ILE A 98 -5.84 2.95 -14.02
N VAL A 99 -5.47 4.03 -13.32
CA VAL A 99 -5.12 4.05 -11.90
C VAL A 99 -6.23 4.80 -11.17
N LEU A 100 -6.88 4.15 -10.19
CA LEU A 100 -7.99 4.75 -9.46
C LEU A 100 -7.68 4.82 -7.96
N ARG A 101 -7.82 6.00 -7.38
CA ARG A 101 -7.86 6.23 -5.93
C ARG A 101 -9.26 6.70 -5.55
N THR A 102 -9.97 5.88 -4.78
CA THR A 102 -11.40 6.07 -4.47
C THR A 102 -11.68 5.82 -2.99
N PHE A 103 -12.95 5.81 -2.64
CA PHE A 103 -13.46 5.42 -1.33
C PHE A 103 -13.79 3.92 -1.32
N GLU A 104 -14.86 3.53 -1.95
CA GLU A 104 -15.44 2.18 -1.91
C GLU A 104 -14.71 1.23 -2.86
N GLN A 105 -14.41 0.01 -2.40
CA GLN A 105 -13.80 -1.04 -3.21
C GLN A 105 -14.67 -1.41 -4.42
N GLU A 106 -15.99 -1.42 -4.24
CA GLU A 106 -16.96 -1.72 -5.31
C GLU A 106 -16.78 -0.83 -6.54
N ARG A 107 -16.42 0.45 -6.36
CA ARG A 107 -16.16 1.37 -7.48
C ARG A 107 -14.97 0.92 -8.34
N LEU A 108 -13.93 0.36 -7.71
CA LEU A 108 -12.79 -0.25 -8.41
C LEU A 108 -13.23 -1.49 -9.20
N GLU A 109 -14.05 -2.33 -8.60
CA GLU A 109 -14.56 -3.55 -9.23
C GLU A 109 -15.46 -3.22 -10.44
N LEU A 110 -16.32 -2.21 -10.31
CA LEU A 110 -17.19 -1.76 -11.40
C LEU A 110 -16.38 -1.21 -12.58
N ILE A 111 -15.38 -0.35 -12.35
CA ILE A 111 -14.56 0.18 -13.44
C ILE A 111 -13.72 -0.92 -14.08
N ALA A 112 -13.15 -1.84 -13.29
CA ALA A 112 -12.37 -2.98 -13.77
C ALA A 112 -13.21 -3.95 -14.62
N SER A 113 -14.46 -4.21 -14.20
CA SER A 113 -15.38 -5.07 -14.96
C SER A 113 -15.76 -4.51 -16.33
N ALA A 114 -15.71 -3.19 -16.50
CA ALA A 114 -16.11 -2.48 -17.70
C ALA A 114 -14.95 -2.06 -18.60
N ALA A 115 -13.73 -2.00 -18.05
CA ALA A 115 -12.53 -1.60 -18.77
C ALA A 115 -11.93 -2.75 -19.59
N ASP A 116 -11.41 -2.43 -20.78
CA ASP A 116 -10.63 -3.36 -21.62
C ASP A 116 -9.11 -3.28 -21.34
N VAL A 117 -8.69 -2.38 -20.46
CA VAL A 117 -7.29 -2.11 -20.07
C VAL A 117 -7.08 -2.40 -18.59
N PRO A 118 -5.84 -2.65 -18.13
CA PRO A 118 -5.56 -2.87 -16.71
C PRO A 118 -6.07 -1.75 -15.81
N VAL A 119 -6.69 -2.12 -14.68
CA VAL A 119 -7.10 -1.21 -13.61
C VAL A 119 -6.23 -1.46 -12.37
N VAL A 120 -5.72 -0.38 -11.78
CA VAL A 120 -4.84 -0.41 -10.61
C VAL A 120 -5.50 0.32 -9.44
N ASN A 121 -5.62 -0.37 -8.32
CA ASN A 121 -6.03 0.22 -7.04
C ASN A 121 -4.88 1.06 -6.46
N ALA A 122 -4.95 2.37 -6.56
CA ALA A 122 -4.01 3.28 -5.93
C ALA A 122 -4.29 3.47 -4.41
N LEU A 123 -5.52 3.30 -4.00
CA LEU A 123 -6.06 3.20 -2.65
C LEU A 123 -7.58 3.11 -2.72
N SER A 124 -8.16 2.24 -1.90
CA SER A 124 -9.57 2.26 -1.49
C SER A 124 -9.67 2.27 0.04
N ASP A 125 -10.88 2.36 0.59
CA ASP A 125 -11.10 2.19 2.03
C ASP A 125 -10.86 0.75 2.50
N PHE A 126 -10.81 -0.19 1.56
CA PHE A 126 -10.58 -1.61 1.83
C PHE A 126 -9.09 -1.98 1.80
N GLU A 127 -8.32 -1.47 0.83
CA GLU A 127 -6.89 -1.78 0.69
C GLU A 127 -6.06 -0.60 0.17
N HIS A 128 -4.74 -0.66 0.44
CA HIS A 128 -3.71 0.18 -0.16
C HIS A 128 -2.60 -0.69 -0.81
N PRO A 129 -2.91 -1.46 -1.87
CA PRO A 129 -2.02 -2.50 -2.37
C PRO A 129 -0.70 -1.97 -2.94
N CYS A 130 -0.71 -0.79 -3.58
CA CYS A 130 0.52 -0.13 -4.06
C CYS A 130 1.45 0.34 -2.93
N GLN A 131 0.92 0.63 -1.75
CA GLN A 131 1.73 0.91 -0.57
C GLN A 131 2.41 -0.37 -0.08
N CYS A 132 1.65 -1.45 0.03
CA CYS A 132 2.17 -2.74 0.48
C CYS A 132 3.35 -3.24 -0.39
N LEU A 133 3.30 -3.07 -1.71
CA LEU A 133 4.44 -3.40 -2.58
C LEU A 133 5.69 -2.59 -2.21
N ALA A 134 5.55 -1.29 -1.93
CA ALA A 134 6.67 -0.46 -1.51
C ALA A 134 7.19 -0.85 -0.12
N ASP A 135 6.30 -1.22 0.77
CA ASP A 135 6.64 -1.68 2.11
C ASP A 135 7.48 -2.96 2.05
N LEU A 136 7.02 -3.95 1.29
CA LEU A 136 7.73 -5.22 1.12
C LEU A 136 9.08 -5.03 0.43
N LEU A 137 9.18 -4.17 -0.59
CA LEU A 137 10.45 -3.82 -1.21
C LEU A 137 11.40 -3.18 -0.21
N THR A 138 10.93 -2.24 0.61
CA THR A 138 11.74 -1.56 1.61
C THR A 138 12.25 -2.53 2.68
N ILE A 139 11.39 -3.44 3.15
CA ILE A 139 11.79 -4.49 4.10
C ILE A 139 12.84 -5.39 3.47
N ALA A 140 12.67 -5.81 2.21
CA ALA A 140 13.65 -6.63 1.50
C ALA A 140 14.99 -5.92 1.33
N GLU A 141 15.02 -4.63 1.05
CA GLU A 141 16.25 -3.84 0.94
C GLU A 141 17.01 -3.75 2.27
N VAL A 142 16.29 -3.62 3.39
CA VAL A 142 16.91 -3.42 4.71
C VAL A 142 17.22 -4.75 5.42
N LYS A 143 16.31 -5.74 5.30
CA LYS A 143 16.38 -7.01 6.04
C LYS A 143 16.80 -8.21 5.18
N GLY A 144 16.87 -8.05 3.86
CA GLY A 144 17.11 -9.15 2.93
C GLY A 144 15.84 -9.98 2.71
N GLU A 145 15.88 -11.26 3.09
CA GLU A 145 14.73 -12.15 2.88
C GLU A 145 13.52 -11.77 3.73
N LEU A 146 12.33 -11.77 3.11
CA LEU A 146 11.06 -11.44 3.78
C LEU A 146 10.53 -12.61 4.61
N ALA A 147 10.67 -13.83 4.09
CA ALA A 147 10.16 -15.02 4.76
C ALA A 147 10.73 -15.17 6.18
N GLY A 148 9.85 -15.48 7.14
CA GLY A 148 10.19 -15.61 8.55
C GLY A 148 10.45 -14.30 9.30
N ARG A 149 10.39 -13.13 8.64
CA ARG A 149 10.43 -11.82 9.33
C ARG A 149 9.12 -11.52 10.00
N THR A 150 9.19 -10.87 11.15
CA THR A 150 8.01 -10.42 11.90
C THR A 150 7.79 -8.93 11.66
N ILE A 151 6.63 -8.58 11.09
CA ILE A 151 6.14 -7.21 11.02
C ILE A 151 4.99 -7.03 12.00
N THR A 152 5.04 -5.96 12.78
CA THR A 152 3.93 -5.57 13.68
C THR A 152 3.40 -4.21 13.25
N TYR A 153 2.13 -4.18 12.89
CA TYR A 153 1.37 -2.95 12.71
C TYR A 153 0.72 -2.53 14.04
N LEU A 154 0.84 -1.25 14.39
CA LEU A 154 0.30 -0.64 15.60
C LEU A 154 -0.69 0.46 15.23
N GLY A 155 -1.97 0.29 15.55
CA GLY A 155 -2.98 1.32 15.27
C GLY A 155 -4.34 0.76 14.82
N ASP A 156 -4.96 1.41 13.84
CA ASP A 156 -6.28 1.05 13.32
C ASP A 156 -6.23 -0.15 12.35
N GLY A 157 -7.18 -1.06 12.45
CA GLY A 157 -7.35 -2.17 11.52
C GLY A 157 -7.90 -1.72 10.15
N ASN A 158 -7.25 -0.76 9.53
CA ASN A 158 -7.66 -0.06 8.33
C ASN A 158 -7.16 -0.75 7.02
N ASN A 159 -7.32 -0.06 5.90
CA ASN A 159 -6.89 -0.52 4.58
C ASN A 159 -5.38 -0.81 4.46
N VAL A 160 -4.53 -0.08 5.18
CA VAL A 160 -3.07 -0.34 5.22
C VAL A 160 -2.81 -1.64 5.95
N THR A 161 -3.47 -1.85 7.10
CA THR A 161 -3.38 -3.09 7.87
C THR A 161 -3.85 -4.29 7.02
N HIS A 162 -4.96 -4.16 6.29
CA HIS A 162 -5.46 -5.21 5.40
C HIS A 162 -4.41 -5.61 4.36
N SER A 163 -3.84 -4.64 3.67
CA SER A 163 -2.81 -4.91 2.65
C SER A 163 -1.53 -5.52 3.24
N LEU A 164 -1.11 -5.09 4.45
CA LEU A 164 0.04 -5.67 5.15
C LEU A 164 -0.23 -7.11 5.59
N LEU A 165 -1.45 -7.43 6.07
CA LEU A 165 -1.84 -8.80 6.43
C LEU A 165 -1.76 -9.72 5.22
N LEU A 166 -2.36 -9.34 4.09
CA LEU A 166 -2.37 -10.13 2.86
C LEU A 166 -0.97 -10.25 2.24
N GLY A 167 -0.27 -9.13 2.06
CA GLY A 167 1.03 -9.08 1.40
C GLY A 167 2.14 -9.71 2.23
N GLY A 168 2.17 -9.44 3.53
CA GLY A 168 3.13 -10.04 4.44
C GLY A 168 2.94 -11.56 4.55
N ALA A 169 1.69 -12.03 4.69
CA ALA A 169 1.38 -13.45 4.68
C ALA A 169 1.84 -14.10 3.36
N LYS A 170 1.56 -13.46 2.21
CA LYS A 170 1.97 -13.95 0.89
C LYS A 170 3.49 -13.99 0.71
N ALA A 171 4.21 -13.08 1.36
CA ALA A 171 5.68 -13.07 1.40
C ALA A 171 6.28 -14.05 2.43
N GLY A 172 5.46 -14.85 3.14
CA GLY A 172 5.92 -15.81 4.16
C GLY A 172 6.35 -15.14 5.47
N MET A 173 5.90 -13.92 5.73
CA MET A 173 6.19 -13.19 6.97
C MET A 173 5.24 -13.58 8.11
N HIS A 174 5.65 -13.28 9.33
CA HIS A 174 4.78 -13.28 10.50
C HIS A 174 4.20 -11.87 10.67
N VAL A 175 2.91 -11.70 10.41
CA VAL A 175 2.24 -10.40 10.47
C VAL A 175 1.41 -10.30 11.75
N ARG A 176 1.67 -9.26 12.54
CA ARG A 176 0.90 -8.97 13.75
C ARG A 176 0.20 -7.61 13.59
N ALA A 177 -1.09 -7.58 13.92
CA ALA A 177 -1.86 -6.33 14.01
C ALA A 177 -2.21 -6.10 15.50
N ALA A 178 -1.61 -5.09 16.10
CA ALA A 178 -1.93 -4.64 17.45
C ALA A 178 -2.89 -3.45 17.35
N THR A 179 -4.17 -3.70 17.66
CA THR A 179 -5.28 -2.75 17.48
C THR A 179 -6.12 -2.62 18.74
N PRO A 180 -6.70 -1.45 19.04
CA PRO A 180 -7.66 -1.32 20.12
C PRO A 180 -8.89 -2.22 19.91
N PRO A 181 -9.54 -2.69 20.99
CA PRO A 181 -10.83 -3.37 20.88
C PRO A 181 -11.86 -2.53 20.13
N GLY A 182 -12.51 -3.15 19.11
CA GLY A 182 -13.47 -2.49 18.22
C GLY A 182 -12.87 -1.82 17.00
N PHE A 183 -11.54 -1.88 16.85
CA PHE A 183 -10.80 -1.36 15.69
C PHE A 183 -9.93 -2.42 15.03
N GLU A 184 -10.34 -3.68 15.14
CA GLU A 184 -9.66 -4.81 14.53
C GLU A 184 -9.81 -4.78 13.00
N PRO A 185 -8.86 -5.36 12.24
CA PRO A 185 -9.03 -5.60 10.81
C PRO A 185 -10.29 -6.44 10.53
N ILE A 186 -10.86 -6.28 9.36
CA ILE A 186 -12.05 -7.03 8.95
C ILE A 186 -11.79 -8.54 9.08
N PRO A 187 -12.66 -9.31 9.77
CA PRO A 187 -12.43 -10.74 10.06
C PRO A 187 -12.19 -11.59 8.82
N GLN A 188 -12.82 -11.26 7.69
CA GLN A 188 -12.64 -11.94 6.41
C GLN A 188 -11.23 -11.77 5.86
N VAL A 189 -10.62 -10.58 6.03
CA VAL A 189 -9.24 -10.31 5.62
C VAL A 189 -8.25 -11.07 6.52
N VAL A 190 -8.49 -11.08 7.84
CA VAL A 190 -7.67 -11.85 8.79
C VAL A 190 -7.71 -13.35 8.47
N GLN A 191 -8.90 -13.90 8.18
CA GLN A 191 -9.04 -15.31 7.79
C GLN A 191 -8.30 -15.59 6.49
N ARG A 192 -8.50 -14.76 5.45
CA ARG A 192 -7.84 -14.95 4.15
C ARG A 192 -6.31 -14.87 4.27
N ALA A 193 -5.79 -13.89 5.03
CA ALA A 193 -4.36 -13.78 5.29
C ALA A 193 -3.81 -14.98 6.08
N SER A 194 -4.59 -15.54 7.03
CA SER A 194 -4.21 -16.74 7.77
C SER A 194 -4.15 -17.99 6.88
N ASP A 195 -5.07 -18.13 5.93
CA ASP A 195 -5.07 -19.22 4.96
C ASP A 195 -3.80 -19.12 4.08
N ILE A 196 -3.49 -17.92 3.55
CA ILE A 196 -2.27 -17.67 2.78
C ILE A 196 -1.02 -17.98 3.61
N ALA A 197 -0.97 -17.51 4.88
CA ALA A 197 0.17 -17.74 5.76
C ALA A 197 0.43 -19.24 6.00
N THR A 198 -0.63 -20.06 6.07
CA THR A 198 -0.50 -21.50 6.20
C THR A 198 0.22 -22.13 5.00
N GLU A 199 -0.02 -21.61 3.80
CA GLU A 199 0.60 -22.11 2.56
C GLU A 199 2.05 -21.62 2.40
N THR A 200 2.37 -20.42 2.91
CA THR A 200 3.67 -19.75 2.71
C THR A 200 4.65 -19.93 3.87
N GLY A 201 4.21 -20.51 4.99
CA GLY A 201 5.03 -20.72 6.20
C GLY A 201 5.08 -19.50 7.13
N GLY A 202 4.26 -18.48 6.88
CA GLY A 202 4.09 -17.32 7.76
C GLY A 202 3.08 -17.53 8.88
N SER A 203 2.65 -16.45 9.51
CA SER A 203 1.53 -16.45 10.46
C SER A 203 0.85 -15.07 10.52
N VAL A 204 -0.42 -15.06 10.95
CA VAL A 204 -1.20 -13.86 11.21
C VAL A 204 -1.69 -13.86 12.64
N THR A 205 -1.52 -12.73 13.34
CA THR A 205 -1.97 -12.56 14.74
C THR A 205 -2.61 -11.20 14.91
N VAL A 206 -3.77 -11.14 15.56
CA VAL A 206 -4.38 -9.90 16.01
C VAL A 206 -4.32 -9.88 17.54
N THR A 207 -3.83 -8.77 18.12
CA THR A 207 -3.72 -8.58 19.56
C THR A 207 -4.19 -7.19 19.98
N HIS A 208 -4.60 -7.06 21.25
CA HIS A 208 -4.94 -5.76 21.84
C HIS A 208 -3.82 -5.21 22.73
N ASP A 209 -2.73 -5.94 22.88
CA ASP A 209 -1.55 -5.47 23.64
C ASP A 209 -0.47 -4.98 22.67
N PRO A 210 -0.22 -3.66 22.58
CA PRO A 210 0.75 -3.10 21.65
C PRO A 210 2.20 -3.47 22.01
N LEU A 211 2.52 -3.71 23.29
CA LEU A 211 3.87 -4.10 23.71
C LEU A 211 4.12 -5.59 23.39
N GLU A 212 3.13 -6.45 23.61
CA GLU A 212 3.21 -7.85 23.18
C GLU A 212 3.34 -7.95 21.67
N GLY A 213 2.54 -7.19 20.93
CA GLY A 213 2.64 -7.11 19.47
C GLY A 213 4.02 -6.69 18.98
N ALA A 214 4.62 -5.67 19.60
CA ALA A 214 5.93 -5.14 19.23
C ALA A 214 7.11 -6.03 19.62
N ARG A 215 6.93 -6.94 20.60
CA ARG A 215 8.01 -7.77 21.13
C ARG A 215 8.68 -8.62 20.04
N ASP A 216 10.01 -8.52 19.97
CA ASP A 216 10.85 -9.25 19.04
C ASP A 216 10.49 -9.05 17.54
N ALA A 217 9.81 -7.94 17.20
CA ALA A 217 9.50 -7.59 15.82
C ALA A 217 10.76 -7.19 15.04
N ASP A 218 10.85 -7.59 13.77
CA ASP A 218 11.86 -7.12 12.82
C ASP A 218 11.49 -5.73 12.26
N VAL A 219 10.18 -5.49 12.15
CA VAL A 219 9.60 -4.25 11.60
C VAL A 219 8.45 -3.78 12.46
N LEU A 220 8.45 -2.51 12.85
CA LEU A 220 7.33 -1.82 13.46
C LEU A 220 6.73 -0.83 12.44
N TYR A 221 5.43 -0.88 12.28
CA TYR A 221 4.69 -0.07 11.32
C TYR A 221 3.52 0.63 12.00
N THR A 222 3.27 1.88 11.64
CA THR A 222 2.05 2.59 12.04
C THR A 222 1.53 3.50 10.94
N ASP A 223 0.30 3.96 11.08
CA ASP A 223 -0.37 4.92 10.21
C ASP A 223 -1.20 5.89 11.06
N VAL A 224 -1.68 6.96 10.45
CA VAL A 224 -2.56 7.94 11.12
C VAL A 224 -3.78 7.26 11.74
N TRP A 225 -4.17 7.70 12.93
CA TRP A 225 -5.32 7.15 13.64
C TRP A 225 -6.67 7.59 13.06
N ALA A 226 -6.71 8.77 12.44
CA ALA A 226 -7.87 9.27 11.70
C ALA A 226 -7.51 9.38 10.21
N SER A 227 -8.11 8.52 9.41
CA SER A 227 -7.93 8.55 7.96
C SER A 227 -8.66 9.75 7.34
N MET A 228 -8.36 10.07 6.08
CA MET A 228 -9.02 11.14 5.35
C MET A 228 -10.54 10.92 5.30
N GLY A 229 -11.30 11.88 5.79
CA GLY A 229 -12.76 11.82 5.95
C GLY A 229 -13.21 11.48 7.38
N GLN A 230 -12.31 11.17 8.29
CA GLN A 230 -12.58 10.88 9.71
C GLN A 230 -12.07 11.98 10.66
N GLU A 231 -11.76 13.16 10.14
CA GLU A 231 -11.15 14.26 10.92
C GLU A 231 -12.05 14.72 12.08
N ALA A 232 -13.37 14.55 11.96
CA ALA A 232 -14.32 14.87 13.01
C ALA A 232 -14.23 13.94 14.24
N GLU A 233 -13.63 12.75 14.10
CA GLU A 233 -13.44 11.75 15.15
C GLU A 233 -12.04 11.81 15.76
N ALA A 234 -11.17 12.70 15.29
CA ALA A 234 -9.74 12.70 15.60
C ALA A 234 -9.44 12.76 17.11
N ASP A 235 -10.16 13.61 17.88
CA ASP A 235 -9.94 13.75 19.33
C ASP A 235 -10.36 12.49 20.12
N GLU A 236 -11.46 11.84 19.73
CA GLU A 236 -11.93 10.60 20.35
C GLU A 236 -10.98 9.45 20.03
N ARG A 237 -10.58 9.33 18.78
CA ARG A 237 -9.62 8.33 18.31
C ARG A 237 -8.27 8.49 18.98
N ALA A 238 -7.79 9.73 19.18
CA ALA A 238 -6.52 9.99 19.88
C ALA A 238 -6.50 9.44 21.31
N LEU A 239 -7.63 9.48 22.03
CA LEU A 239 -7.73 8.89 23.37
C LEU A 239 -7.65 7.36 23.33
N VAL A 240 -8.37 6.73 22.40
CA VAL A 240 -8.40 5.26 22.24
C VAL A 240 -7.06 4.71 21.79
N PHE A 241 -6.42 5.38 20.83
CA PHE A 241 -5.20 4.90 20.19
C PHE A 241 -3.90 5.32 20.92
N SER A 242 -3.97 6.17 21.96
CA SER A 242 -2.77 6.69 22.63
C SER A 242 -1.78 5.61 23.10
N ALA A 243 -2.29 4.44 23.56
CA ALA A 243 -1.45 3.32 23.99
C ALA A 243 -0.73 2.63 22.81
N TYR A 244 -1.22 2.83 21.59
CA TYR A 244 -0.69 2.23 20.34
C TYR A 244 0.28 3.15 19.61
N ALA A 245 0.57 4.34 20.14
CA ALA A 245 1.59 5.22 19.59
C ALA A 245 2.93 4.49 19.46
N LEU A 246 3.56 4.59 18.31
CA LEU A 246 4.90 4.05 18.09
C LEU A 246 5.92 4.98 18.74
N ASP A 247 6.30 4.63 19.95
CA ASP A 247 7.21 5.35 20.83
C ASP A 247 8.45 4.50 21.15
N ARG A 248 9.30 5.02 22.01
CA ARG A 248 10.53 4.37 22.46
C ARG A 248 10.28 3.00 23.13
N ASP A 249 9.20 2.88 23.91
CA ASP A 249 8.91 1.63 24.64
C ASP A 249 8.64 0.47 23.66
N LYS A 250 7.95 0.72 22.54
CA LYS A 250 7.70 -0.29 21.49
C LYS A 250 8.99 -0.63 20.73
N VAL A 251 9.86 0.37 20.47
CA VAL A 251 11.16 0.14 19.84
C VAL A 251 12.05 -0.69 20.76
N ASP A 252 12.09 -0.41 22.07
CA ASP A 252 12.96 -1.09 23.03
C ASP A 252 12.61 -2.56 23.29
N VAL A 253 11.34 -2.97 23.09
CA VAL A 253 10.92 -4.39 23.18
C VAL A 253 11.05 -5.15 21.87
N ALA A 254 11.24 -4.49 20.75
CA ALA A 254 11.49 -5.10 19.46
C ALA A 254 12.95 -5.58 19.35
N LYS A 255 13.32 -6.14 18.19
CA LYS A 255 14.72 -6.55 17.96
C LYS A 255 15.65 -5.34 17.95
N PRO A 256 16.93 -5.48 18.36
CA PRO A 256 17.87 -4.37 18.39
C PRO A 256 18.10 -3.68 17.03
N ASP A 257 17.90 -4.41 15.94
CA ASP A 257 17.98 -3.93 14.56
C ASP A 257 16.61 -3.64 13.94
N VAL A 258 15.59 -3.40 14.77
CA VAL A 258 14.22 -3.13 14.30
C VAL A 258 14.20 -2.00 13.28
N THR A 259 13.33 -2.13 12.29
CA THR A 259 13.07 -1.10 11.28
C THR A 259 11.71 -0.46 11.53
N VAL A 260 11.66 0.88 11.52
CA VAL A 260 10.43 1.66 11.72
C VAL A 260 9.92 2.18 10.39
N MET A 261 8.63 1.97 10.13
CA MET A 261 7.94 2.33 8.89
C MET A 261 6.65 3.10 9.16
N HIS A 262 6.26 3.95 8.21
CA HIS A 262 5.03 4.74 8.21
C HIS A 262 4.68 5.15 6.78
N CYS A 263 3.45 4.93 6.34
CA CYS A 263 3.04 5.26 4.95
C CYS A 263 2.93 6.76 4.65
N LEU A 264 3.02 7.62 5.68
CA LEU A 264 2.88 9.08 5.62
C LEU A 264 1.51 9.55 5.05
N PRO A 265 0.99 10.73 5.51
CA PRO A 265 1.63 11.71 6.41
C PRO A 265 1.71 11.21 7.84
N ALA A 266 2.64 11.69 8.64
CA ALA A 266 2.77 11.35 10.05
C ALA A 266 2.49 12.57 10.94
N HIS A 267 1.78 12.34 12.06
CA HIS A 267 1.52 13.34 13.07
C HIS A 267 2.43 13.08 14.29
N ARG A 268 3.60 13.70 14.28
CA ARG A 268 4.57 13.58 15.39
C ARG A 268 3.95 13.96 16.73
N GLY A 269 4.06 13.04 17.70
CA GLY A 269 3.43 13.18 19.01
C GLY A 269 2.01 12.61 19.10
N GLN A 270 1.50 12.05 18.02
CA GLN A 270 0.28 11.24 17.99
C GLN A 270 0.65 9.76 17.74
N GLU A 271 0.39 9.23 16.55
CA GLU A 271 0.65 7.81 16.21
C GLU A 271 2.12 7.42 16.21
N ILE A 272 3.03 8.40 16.11
CA ILE A 272 4.47 8.17 16.16
C ILE A 272 5.18 9.37 16.84
N THR A 273 6.16 9.09 17.70
CA THR A 273 6.95 10.16 18.31
C THR A 273 8.00 10.71 17.33
N ALA A 274 8.37 11.99 17.51
CA ALA A 274 9.43 12.61 16.69
C ALA A 274 10.77 11.86 16.83
N GLU A 275 11.10 11.42 18.05
CA GLU A 275 12.32 10.65 18.34
C GLU A 275 12.38 9.36 17.49
N VAL A 276 11.24 8.68 17.31
CA VAL A 276 11.18 7.41 16.59
C VAL A 276 11.19 7.63 15.09
N ILE A 277 10.34 8.51 14.54
CA ILE A 277 10.25 8.71 13.10
C ILE A 277 11.51 9.38 12.51
N ASP A 278 12.16 10.26 13.28
CA ASP A 278 13.38 10.94 12.86
C ASP A 278 14.65 10.22 13.38
N GLY A 279 14.48 9.07 14.04
CA GLY A 279 15.52 8.26 14.65
C GLY A 279 16.22 7.29 13.68
N PRO A 280 17.27 6.59 14.18
CA PRO A 280 18.15 5.77 13.34
C PRO A 280 17.48 4.48 12.82
N HIS A 281 16.37 4.06 13.39
CA HIS A 281 15.61 2.87 12.95
C HIS A 281 14.60 3.18 11.83
N SER A 282 14.35 4.47 11.55
CA SER A 282 13.34 4.91 10.60
C SER A 282 13.83 4.84 9.15
N VAL A 283 13.00 4.24 8.30
CA VAL A 283 13.23 4.15 6.85
C VAL A 283 12.07 4.75 6.05
N VAL A 284 11.29 5.65 6.67
CA VAL A 284 10.07 6.22 6.09
C VAL A 284 10.31 6.97 4.77
N TRP A 285 11.51 7.52 4.58
CA TRP A 285 11.87 8.24 3.34
C TRP A 285 12.19 7.27 2.20
N ASP A 286 12.93 6.20 2.47
CA ASP A 286 13.21 5.12 1.51
C ASP A 286 11.92 4.40 1.14
N GLN A 287 11.04 4.15 2.13
CA GLN A 287 9.71 3.60 1.92
C GLN A 287 8.85 4.48 1.00
N ALA A 288 8.87 5.80 1.19
CA ALA A 288 8.15 6.74 0.34
C ALA A 288 8.72 6.79 -1.09
N GLU A 289 10.04 6.72 -1.25
CA GLU A 289 10.70 6.63 -2.56
C GLU A 289 10.33 5.33 -3.28
N ASN A 290 10.33 4.21 -2.60
CA ASN A 290 10.03 2.89 -3.16
C ASN A 290 8.64 2.79 -3.79
N ARG A 291 7.70 3.65 -3.39
CA ARG A 291 6.40 3.76 -4.06
C ARG A 291 6.53 4.04 -5.56
N MET A 292 7.41 4.94 -5.94
CA MET A 292 7.63 5.30 -7.34
C MET A 292 8.18 4.09 -8.13
N HIS A 293 9.14 3.36 -7.54
CA HIS A 293 9.78 2.23 -8.20
C HIS A 293 8.85 1.03 -8.36
N THR A 294 8.08 0.71 -7.31
CA THR A 294 7.10 -0.39 -7.35
C THR A 294 5.92 -0.09 -8.27
N GLN A 295 5.43 1.16 -8.28
CA GLN A 295 4.37 1.59 -9.20
C GLN A 295 4.81 1.53 -10.66
N LYS A 296 6.07 1.93 -10.95
CA LYS A 296 6.66 1.79 -12.29
C LYS A 296 6.76 0.33 -12.69
N ALA A 297 7.29 -0.53 -11.83
CA ALA A 297 7.40 -1.96 -12.08
C ALA A 297 6.04 -2.62 -12.29
N LEU A 298 5.04 -2.28 -11.46
CA LEU A 298 3.68 -2.77 -11.57
C LEU A 298 3.06 -2.44 -12.95
N LEU A 299 3.15 -1.18 -13.37
CA LEU A 299 2.62 -0.76 -14.67
C LEU A 299 3.34 -1.45 -15.83
N LEU A 300 4.66 -1.57 -15.78
CA LEU A 300 5.43 -2.30 -16.79
C LEU A 300 5.01 -3.77 -16.84
N TRP A 301 4.81 -4.40 -15.70
CA TRP A 301 4.39 -5.79 -15.61
C TRP A 301 2.96 -6.00 -16.17
N LEU A 302 1.99 -5.17 -15.77
CA LEU A 302 0.61 -5.24 -16.24
C LEU A 302 0.49 -4.99 -17.75
N LEU A 303 1.33 -4.12 -18.30
CA LEU A 303 1.35 -3.79 -19.72
C LEU A 303 2.21 -4.76 -20.58
N GLY A 304 2.86 -5.76 -19.96
CA GLY A 304 3.74 -6.70 -20.66
C GLY A 304 5.02 -6.05 -21.21
N LEU A 305 5.55 -5.03 -20.50
CA LEU A 305 6.71 -4.22 -20.91
C LEU A 305 7.92 -4.41 -19.96
N ALA A 306 7.87 -5.39 -19.07
CA ALA A 306 8.89 -5.68 -18.06
C ALA A 306 10.21 -6.19 -18.65
#